data_6ac01d88f998de13582398fabfb0793c
#
_entry.id   6ac01d88f998de13582398fabfb0793c
#
_cell.length_a   1.000
_cell.length_b   1.000
_cell.length_c   1.000
_cell.angle_alpha   90.00
_cell.angle_beta   90.00
_cell.angle_gamma   90.00
#
_symmetry.space_group_name_H-M   'P 1'
#
loop_
_entity.id
_entity.type
_entity.pdbx_description
1 polymer ?
#
loop_
_entity_poly.entity_id
_entity_poly.type
_entity_poly.pdbx_seq_one_letter_code
_entity_poly.pdbx_strand_id
1 'polypeptide(L)'
;KVVISAPAKSPEISTLVMGVNNEKYDPNADNVVSNASCTTNCLAPIVKVVLDNYGIEEGLMTTVHSVTSTQPTVDGPSKKDWRGGRGGPQNIIPASTGAARAVALCIPEIAGKLTGMSMRLPPPNVSVVDLTVKLSKSTSYEEICAAMKSASEGPLKGVLGYTEDDVVSSDFIGSPYSSIFDAGAGIDLNDKLMKLISWYDN
;
A
#
# COMPACT_ATOMS: atom_id res chain seq x y z
N LYS A 1 -24.94 8.19 6.61
CA LYS A 1 -23.82 7.44 6.04
C LYS A 1 -22.58 7.64 6.93
N VAL A 2 -21.79 6.59 7.12
CA VAL A 2 -20.56 6.61 7.94
C VAL A 2 -19.40 6.06 7.11
N VAL A 3 -18.25 6.73 7.15
CA VAL A 3 -16.99 6.24 6.60
C VAL A 3 -16.05 5.92 7.76
N ILE A 4 -15.60 4.68 7.84
CA ILE A 4 -14.59 4.24 8.82
C ILE A 4 -13.22 4.43 8.18
N SER A 5 -12.37 5.29 8.78
CA SER A 5 -11.00 5.55 8.31
C SER A 5 -9.98 4.48 8.78
N ALA A 6 -10.41 3.21 8.79
CA ALA A 6 -9.64 2.05 9.20
C ALA A 6 -10.22 0.78 8.58
N PRO A 7 -9.45 -0.34 8.52
CA PRO A 7 -9.99 -1.62 8.06
C PRO A 7 -11.16 -2.07 8.92
N ALA A 8 -12.28 -2.40 8.29
CA ALA A 8 -13.43 -2.97 8.97
C ALA A 8 -13.12 -4.41 9.43
N LYS A 9 -13.61 -4.77 10.60
CA LYS A 9 -13.52 -6.16 11.10
C LYS A 9 -14.68 -7.02 10.63
N SER A 10 -15.81 -6.40 10.34
CA SER A 10 -17.04 -7.06 9.90
C SER A 10 -17.01 -7.23 8.38
N PRO A 11 -17.24 -8.45 7.87
CA PRO A 11 -17.22 -8.72 6.43
C PRO A 11 -18.40 -8.08 5.68
N GLU A 12 -19.47 -7.67 6.38
CA GLU A 12 -20.61 -7.00 5.76
C GLU A 12 -20.32 -5.54 5.39
N ILE A 13 -19.23 -4.96 5.91
CA ILE A 13 -18.85 -3.57 5.62
C ILE A 13 -18.00 -3.54 4.37
N SER A 14 -18.53 -2.90 3.32
CA SER A 14 -17.84 -2.70 2.06
C SER A 14 -16.53 -1.93 2.28
N THR A 15 -15.43 -2.49 1.79
CA THR A 15 -14.11 -1.84 1.80
C THR A 15 -13.87 -1.20 0.44
N LEU A 16 -13.69 0.12 0.44
CA LEU A 16 -13.53 0.92 -0.77
C LEU A 16 -12.18 1.62 -0.79
N VAL A 17 -11.53 1.59 -1.94
CA VAL A 17 -10.31 2.34 -2.26
C VAL A 17 -10.59 3.19 -3.50
N MET A 18 -10.35 4.50 -3.38
CA MET A 18 -10.57 5.43 -4.48
C MET A 18 -9.71 5.08 -5.70
N GLY A 19 -10.32 5.15 -6.88
CA GLY A 19 -9.68 4.78 -8.15
C GLY A 19 -9.54 3.28 -8.40
N VAL A 20 -9.84 2.42 -7.41
CA VAL A 20 -9.71 0.98 -7.50
C VAL A 20 -11.05 0.27 -7.58
N ASN A 21 -11.94 0.51 -6.62
CA ASN A 21 -13.25 -0.13 -6.57
C ASN A 21 -14.36 0.78 -5.98
N ASN A 22 -14.16 2.08 -5.96
CA ASN A 22 -15.14 3.04 -5.42
C ASN A 22 -16.46 3.06 -6.20
N GLU A 23 -16.46 2.61 -7.45
CA GLU A 23 -17.66 2.44 -8.27
C GLU A 23 -18.61 1.35 -7.74
N LYS A 24 -18.11 0.47 -6.86
CA LYS A 24 -18.94 -0.57 -6.20
C LYS A 24 -19.78 -0.02 -5.04
N TYR A 25 -19.61 1.26 -4.68
CA TYR A 25 -20.44 1.88 -3.64
C TYR A 25 -21.92 1.93 -4.05
N ASP A 26 -22.77 1.27 -3.23
CA ASP A 26 -24.23 1.34 -3.40
C ASP A 26 -24.83 2.29 -2.34
N PRO A 27 -25.32 3.48 -2.75
CA PRO A 27 -25.91 4.44 -1.82
C PRO A 27 -27.18 3.94 -1.11
N ASN A 28 -27.81 2.88 -1.60
CA ASN A 28 -29.01 2.32 -0.99
C ASN A 28 -28.68 1.22 0.05
N ALA A 29 -27.63 0.44 -0.19
CA ALA A 29 -27.19 -0.65 0.67
C ALA A 29 -26.09 -0.22 1.67
N ASP A 30 -25.08 0.53 1.21
CA ASP A 30 -23.92 0.89 2.01
C ASP A 30 -24.18 2.07 2.94
N ASN A 31 -24.62 1.79 4.16
CA ASN A 31 -24.79 2.80 5.20
C ASN A 31 -23.50 3.09 5.95
N VAL A 32 -22.62 2.09 6.03
CA VAL A 32 -21.29 2.17 6.63
C VAL A 32 -20.32 1.56 5.65
N VAL A 33 -19.23 2.26 5.35
CA VAL A 33 -18.14 1.78 4.49
C VAL A 33 -16.80 1.94 5.18
N SER A 34 -15.84 1.12 4.81
CA SER A 34 -14.45 1.23 5.26
C SER A 34 -13.60 1.85 4.16
N ASN A 35 -12.77 2.83 4.49
CA ASN A 35 -11.75 3.37 3.60
C ASN A 35 -10.43 2.59 3.67
N ALA A 36 -10.45 1.34 4.10
CA ALA A 36 -9.28 0.47 4.25
C ALA A 36 -8.19 1.03 5.19
N SER A 37 -6.94 0.62 5.01
CA SER A 37 -5.77 1.16 5.73
C SER A 37 -4.96 2.08 4.82
N CYS A 38 -4.10 2.91 5.41
CA CYS A 38 -3.16 3.75 4.66
C CYS A 38 -2.28 2.91 3.71
N THR A 39 -1.74 1.80 4.18
CA THR A 39 -0.93 0.88 3.36
C THR A 39 -1.76 0.24 2.23
N THR A 40 -3.02 -0.13 2.48
CA THR A 40 -3.90 -0.68 1.44
C THR A 40 -4.20 0.37 0.37
N ASN A 41 -4.43 1.63 0.77
CA ASN A 41 -4.65 2.74 -0.16
C ASN A 41 -3.42 3.05 -1.03
N CYS A 42 -2.21 2.85 -0.51
CA CYS A 42 -0.99 2.95 -1.29
C CYS A 42 -0.80 1.76 -2.24
N LEU A 43 -0.99 0.54 -1.73
CA LEU A 43 -0.70 -0.69 -2.47
C LEU A 43 -1.71 -0.97 -3.59
N ALA A 44 -3.01 -0.77 -3.34
CA ALA A 44 -4.06 -1.17 -4.28
C ALA A 44 -3.98 -0.46 -5.65
N PRO A 45 -3.71 0.85 -5.77
CA PRO A 45 -3.56 1.52 -7.06
C PRO A 45 -2.42 0.94 -7.90
N ILE A 46 -1.24 0.71 -7.33
CA ILE A 46 -0.11 0.16 -8.08
C ILE A 46 -0.34 -1.31 -8.46
N VAL A 47 -0.96 -2.10 -7.58
CA VAL A 47 -1.37 -3.48 -7.87
C VAL A 47 -2.36 -3.51 -9.02
N LYS A 48 -3.35 -2.59 -9.05
CA LYS A 48 -4.32 -2.50 -10.13
C LYS A 48 -3.67 -2.23 -11.48
N VAL A 49 -2.77 -1.25 -11.57
CA VAL A 49 -2.05 -0.93 -12.81
C VAL A 49 -1.25 -2.14 -13.30
N VAL A 50 -0.51 -2.81 -12.41
CA VAL A 50 0.30 -3.98 -12.79
C VAL A 50 -0.57 -5.15 -13.20
N LEU A 51 -1.64 -5.44 -12.46
CA LEU A 51 -2.55 -6.54 -12.75
C LEU A 51 -3.25 -6.37 -14.10
N ASP A 52 -3.78 -5.17 -14.34
CA ASP A 52 -4.55 -4.88 -15.56
C ASP A 52 -3.68 -4.97 -16.83
N ASN A 53 -2.41 -4.57 -16.77
CA ASN A 53 -1.51 -4.56 -17.93
C ASN A 53 -0.73 -5.88 -18.11
N TYR A 54 -0.19 -6.42 -17.03
CA TYR A 54 0.81 -7.50 -17.10
C TYR A 54 0.37 -8.79 -16.40
N GLY A 55 -0.68 -8.73 -15.58
CA GLY A 55 -1.08 -9.82 -14.70
C GLY A 55 -0.10 -10.04 -13.56
N ILE A 56 -0.56 -10.65 -12.47
CA ILE A 56 0.26 -10.98 -11.30
C ILE A 56 0.11 -12.47 -11.01
N GLU A 57 1.24 -13.19 -10.94
CA GLU A 57 1.29 -14.57 -10.47
C GLU A 57 1.33 -14.61 -8.93
N GLU A 58 2.31 -13.94 -8.35
CA GLU A 58 2.53 -13.88 -6.90
C GLU A 58 3.35 -12.65 -6.51
N GLY A 59 3.31 -12.26 -5.25
CA GLY A 59 4.13 -11.15 -4.75
C GLY A 59 4.21 -11.07 -3.23
N LEU A 60 5.28 -10.43 -2.78
CA LEU A 60 5.54 -10.12 -1.38
C LEU A 60 5.64 -8.61 -1.20
N MET A 61 4.93 -8.09 -0.20
CA MET A 61 4.97 -6.68 0.14
C MET A 61 5.64 -6.49 1.50
N THR A 62 6.60 -5.58 1.56
CA THR A 62 7.09 -5.03 2.83
C THR A 62 6.70 -3.56 2.90
N THR A 63 6.00 -3.14 3.95
CA THR A 63 5.89 -1.71 4.21
C THR A 63 6.91 -1.28 5.25
N VAL A 64 7.76 -0.34 4.87
CA VAL A 64 8.65 0.40 5.78
C VAL A 64 7.82 1.55 6.31
N HIS A 65 7.35 1.42 7.55
CA HIS A 65 6.21 2.18 8.06
C HIS A 65 6.62 3.07 9.22
N SER A 66 6.18 4.31 9.20
CA SER A 66 6.35 5.22 10.33
C SER A 66 5.72 4.66 11.60
N VAL A 67 6.16 5.16 12.77
CA VAL A 67 5.54 4.78 14.05
C VAL A 67 4.06 5.16 14.09
N THR A 68 3.29 4.37 14.83
CA THR A 68 1.87 4.64 15.08
C THR A 68 1.60 4.59 16.58
N SER A 69 0.41 5.00 17.00
CA SER A 69 0.01 5.00 18.41
C SER A 69 0.10 3.64 19.12
N THR A 70 0.28 2.56 18.37
CA THR A 70 0.46 1.21 18.94
C THR A 70 1.89 0.93 19.39
N GLN A 71 2.89 1.70 18.93
CA GLN A 71 4.27 1.61 19.39
C GLN A 71 4.45 2.51 20.63
N PRO A 72 4.93 1.97 21.77
CA PRO A 72 5.23 2.77 22.94
C PRO A 72 6.43 3.69 22.71
N THR A 73 6.56 4.75 23.50
CA THR A 73 7.72 5.65 23.46
C THR A 73 8.96 5.05 24.12
N VAL A 74 8.75 4.15 25.09
CA VAL A 74 9.81 3.41 25.79
C VAL A 74 9.45 1.93 25.87
N ASP A 75 10.44 1.08 26.07
CA ASP A 75 10.24 -0.34 26.24
C ASP A 75 9.29 -0.66 27.40
N GLY A 76 8.34 -1.54 27.17
CA GLY A 76 7.36 -1.95 28.16
C GLY A 76 6.71 -3.30 27.84
N PRO A 77 5.93 -3.87 28.76
CA PRO A 77 5.26 -5.15 28.53
C PRO A 77 4.22 -5.03 27.44
N SER A 78 4.13 -6.04 26.58
CA SER A 78 3.07 -6.18 25.58
C SER A 78 2.28 -7.45 25.78
N LYS A 79 0.94 -7.34 25.70
CA LYS A 79 0.03 -8.51 25.82
C LYS A 79 -0.11 -9.28 24.50
N LYS A 80 0.28 -8.68 23.36
CA LYS A 80 0.09 -9.27 22.03
C LYS A 80 1.33 -10.00 21.54
N ASP A 81 2.45 -9.31 21.56
CA ASP A 81 3.75 -9.83 21.12
C ASP A 81 4.88 -9.02 21.78
N TRP A 82 6.05 -9.64 21.94
CA TRP A 82 7.20 -9.00 22.58
C TRP A 82 7.73 -7.78 21.78
N ARG A 83 7.68 -7.85 20.45
CA ARG A 83 8.14 -6.78 19.57
C ARG A 83 7.27 -5.53 19.71
N GLY A 84 5.95 -5.72 19.88
CA GLY A 84 5.01 -4.62 20.08
C GLY A 84 5.17 -3.85 21.39
N GLY A 85 5.97 -4.35 22.34
CA GLY A 85 6.33 -3.68 23.59
C GLY A 85 7.59 -2.83 23.50
N ARG A 86 8.32 -2.86 22.37
CA ARG A 86 9.58 -2.10 22.21
C ARG A 86 9.30 -0.67 21.76
N GLY A 87 10.12 0.25 22.27
CA GLY A 87 10.00 1.68 21.96
C GLY A 87 10.19 2.00 20.49
N GLY A 88 9.18 2.64 19.87
CA GLY A 88 9.20 2.98 18.45
C GLY A 88 10.31 3.94 18.05
N PRO A 89 10.62 5.01 18.83
CA PRO A 89 11.60 6.01 18.44
C PRO A 89 13.04 5.51 18.29
N GLN A 90 13.38 4.34 18.87
CA GLN A 90 14.75 3.84 18.88
C GLN A 90 14.93 2.47 18.21
N ASN A 91 13.89 1.90 17.62
CA ASN A 91 13.96 0.55 17.10
C ASN A 91 13.41 0.42 15.67
N ILE A 92 13.89 -0.59 14.93
CA ILE A 92 13.23 -1.17 13.78
C ILE A 92 12.43 -2.37 14.28
N ILE A 93 11.09 -2.31 14.15
CA ILE A 93 10.20 -3.30 14.75
C ILE A 93 9.46 -4.07 13.65
N PRO A 94 9.83 -5.35 13.38
CA PRO A 94 9.05 -6.20 12.50
C PRO A 94 7.66 -6.45 13.08
N ALA A 95 6.64 -6.29 12.26
CA ALA A 95 5.24 -6.47 12.64
C ALA A 95 4.44 -7.16 11.53
N SER A 96 3.40 -7.87 11.91
CA SER A 96 2.43 -8.39 10.94
C SER A 96 1.55 -7.26 10.38
N THR A 97 1.13 -7.41 9.14
CA THR A 97 0.14 -6.53 8.52
C THR A 97 -0.86 -7.32 7.71
N GLY A 98 -2.11 -6.89 7.76
CA GLY A 98 -3.17 -7.44 6.90
C GLY A 98 -3.32 -6.70 5.56
N ALA A 99 -2.55 -5.63 5.34
CA ALA A 99 -2.75 -4.72 4.21
C ALA A 99 -2.67 -5.39 2.84
N ALA A 100 -1.68 -6.27 2.61
CA ALA A 100 -1.55 -6.99 1.34
C ALA A 100 -2.74 -7.93 1.09
N ARG A 101 -3.24 -8.60 2.14
CA ARG A 101 -4.44 -9.45 2.03
C ARG A 101 -5.71 -8.62 1.87
N ALA A 102 -5.76 -7.44 2.46
CA ALA A 102 -6.91 -6.55 2.35
C ALA A 102 -7.09 -5.99 0.93
N VAL A 103 -6.03 -5.94 0.10
CA VAL A 103 -6.16 -5.59 -1.32
C VAL A 103 -7.13 -6.53 -2.04
N ALA A 104 -7.19 -7.80 -1.67
CA ALA A 104 -8.15 -8.76 -2.25
C ALA A 104 -9.62 -8.42 -1.98
N LEU A 105 -9.93 -7.60 -0.97
CA LEU A 105 -11.29 -7.09 -0.74
C LEU A 105 -11.70 -6.07 -1.83
N CYS A 106 -10.72 -5.36 -2.38
CA CYS A 106 -10.93 -4.35 -3.42
C CYS A 106 -10.71 -4.91 -4.82
N ILE A 107 -9.74 -5.82 -4.96
CA ILE A 107 -9.33 -6.49 -6.21
C ILE A 107 -9.39 -8.00 -5.98
N PRO A 108 -10.54 -8.67 -6.17
CA PRO A 108 -10.70 -10.10 -5.86
C PRO A 108 -9.74 -11.03 -6.63
N GLU A 109 -9.32 -10.63 -7.82
CA GLU A 109 -8.41 -11.38 -8.69
C GLU A 109 -7.01 -11.61 -8.09
N ILE A 110 -6.65 -10.81 -7.07
CA ILE A 110 -5.36 -10.92 -6.36
C ILE A 110 -5.43 -11.84 -5.13
N ALA A 111 -6.60 -12.41 -4.84
CA ALA A 111 -6.80 -13.25 -3.67
C ALA A 111 -5.81 -14.44 -3.67
N GLY A 112 -5.08 -14.61 -2.57
CA GLY A 112 -4.08 -15.67 -2.41
C GLY A 112 -2.74 -15.44 -3.11
N LYS A 113 -2.60 -14.37 -3.90
CA LYS A 113 -1.38 -14.08 -4.66
C LYS A 113 -0.45 -13.09 -3.94
N LEU A 114 -0.96 -12.28 -3.02
CA LEU A 114 -0.18 -11.31 -2.27
C LEU A 114 -0.22 -11.58 -0.77
N THR A 115 0.95 -11.46 -0.13
CA THR A 115 1.08 -11.37 1.32
C THR A 115 2.18 -10.39 1.68
N GLY A 116 2.36 -10.08 2.96
CA GLY A 116 3.38 -9.12 3.33
C GLY A 116 3.55 -8.92 4.83
N MET A 117 4.52 -8.09 5.16
CA MET A 117 4.88 -7.70 6.51
C MET A 117 5.14 -6.19 6.61
N SER A 118 5.34 -5.73 7.84
CA SER A 118 5.68 -4.34 8.13
C SER A 118 6.98 -4.27 8.92
N MET A 119 7.81 -3.28 8.60
CA MET A 119 8.93 -2.82 9.43
C MET A 119 8.55 -1.45 9.97
N ARG A 120 8.34 -1.32 11.29
CA ARG A 120 8.08 -0.02 11.93
C ARG A 120 9.40 0.68 12.21
N LEU A 121 9.52 1.93 11.78
CA LEU A 121 10.71 2.77 11.90
C LEU A 121 10.40 4.06 12.66
N PRO A 122 11.44 4.74 13.20
CA PRO A 122 11.29 5.98 13.97
C PRO A 122 10.66 7.19 13.25
N PRO A 123 10.69 7.37 11.91
CA PRO A 123 10.06 8.53 11.28
C PRO A 123 8.63 8.73 11.74
N PRO A 124 8.21 9.98 12.03
CA PRO A 124 6.89 10.25 12.59
C PRO A 124 5.77 10.17 11.57
N ASN A 125 6.07 10.32 10.29
CA ASN A 125 5.11 10.27 9.20
C ASN A 125 5.77 9.86 7.88
N VAL A 126 4.97 9.53 6.90
CA VAL A 126 5.29 8.98 5.58
C VAL A 126 5.95 7.60 5.64
N SER A 127 5.34 6.69 4.95
CA SER A 127 5.75 5.30 4.82
C SER A 127 5.99 4.95 3.36
N VAL A 128 6.61 3.80 3.13
CA VAL A 128 6.85 3.29 1.78
C VAL A 128 6.40 1.84 1.67
N VAL A 129 5.77 1.51 0.55
CA VAL A 129 5.50 0.15 0.10
C VAL A 129 6.65 -0.30 -0.79
N ASP A 130 7.26 -1.42 -0.45
CA ASP A 130 8.15 -2.22 -1.27
C ASP A 130 7.36 -3.46 -1.73
N LEU A 131 6.97 -3.49 -3.00
CA LEU A 131 6.26 -4.60 -3.61
C LEU A 131 7.19 -5.36 -4.55
N THR A 132 7.60 -6.57 -4.15
CA THR A 132 8.24 -7.51 -5.05
C THR A 132 7.17 -8.39 -5.68
N VAL A 133 7.05 -8.33 -7.02
CA VAL A 133 5.96 -8.97 -7.75
C VAL A 133 6.48 -9.76 -8.95
N LYS A 134 5.94 -10.97 -9.13
CA LYS A 134 6.16 -11.80 -10.30
C LYS A 134 4.98 -11.64 -11.25
N LEU A 135 5.29 -11.26 -12.47
CA LEU A 135 4.33 -10.94 -13.52
C LEU A 135 3.95 -12.18 -14.34
N SER A 136 2.73 -12.20 -14.83
CA SER A 136 2.27 -13.26 -15.76
C SER A 136 2.81 -13.06 -17.17
N LYS A 137 2.99 -11.80 -17.59
CA LYS A 137 3.55 -11.42 -18.89
C LYS A 137 4.92 -10.79 -18.71
N SER A 138 5.82 -11.05 -19.65
CA SER A 138 7.12 -10.38 -19.73
C SER A 138 6.95 -8.91 -20.08
N THR A 139 7.74 -8.04 -19.43
CA THR A 139 7.80 -6.59 -19.68
C THR A 139 9.14 -6.05 -19.20
N SER A 140 9.40 -4.76 -19.42
CA SER A 140 10.54 -4.07 -18.84
C SER A 140 10.10 -3.17 -17.68
N TYR A 141 11.06 -2.76 -16.86
CA TYR A 141 10.78 -1.80 -15.78
C TYR A 141 10.32 -0.44 -16.34
N GLU A 142 10.90 0.00 -17.47
CA GLU A 142 10.52 1.23 -18.16
C GLU A 142 9.06 1.19 -18.64
N GLU A 143 8.59 0.04 -19.14
CA GLU A 143 7.18 -0.12 -19.54
C GLU A 143 6.24 -0.02 -18.35
N ILE A 144 6.64 -0.55 -17.17
CA ILE A 144 5.87 -0.40 -15.93
C ILE A 144 5.84 1.07 -15.50
N CYS A 145 6.97 1.77 -15.52
CA CYS A 145 7.03 3.19 -15.22
C CYS A 145 6.13 4.01 -16.15
N ALA A 146 6.15 3.71 -17.45
CA ALA A 146 5.26 4.37 -18.42
C ALA A 146 3.77 4.09 -18.13
N ALA A 147 3.42 2.86 -17.77
CA ALA A 147 2.05 2.49 -17.39
C ALA A 147 1.61 3.21 -16.11
N MET A 148 2.48 3.31 -15.09
CA MET A 148 2.21 4.05 -13.85
C MET A 148 2.01 5.54 -14.12
N LYS A 149 2.87 6.15 -14.94
CA LYS A 149 2.77 7.56 -15.35
C LYS A 149 1.46 7.82 -16.08
N SER A 150 1.13 7.00 -17.07
CA SER A 150 -0.13 7.09 -17.80
C SER A 150 -1.35 6.95 -16.88
N ALA A 151 -1.32 6.04 -15.91
CA ALA A 151 -2.40 5.88 -14.95
C ALA A 151 -2.54 7.09 -14.03
N SER A 152 -1.43 7.68 -13.57
CA SER A 152 -1.42 8.85 -12.69
C SER A 152 -1.95 10.12 -13.36
N GLU A 153 -1.75 10.25 -14.67
CA GLU A 153 -2.26 11.38 -15.48
C GLU A 153 -3.71 11.14 -15.97
N GLY A 154 -4.14 9.88 -16.00
CA GLY A 154 -5.40 9.41 -16.54
C GLY A 154 -6.37 8.88 -15.46
N PRO A 155 -6.66 7.56 -15.45
CA PRO A 155 -7.74 6.97 -14.63
C PRO A 155 -7.51 7.07 -13.11
N LEU A 156 -6.26 7.19 -12.66
CA LEU A 156 -5.91 7.33 -11.25
C LEU A 156 -5.46 8.75 -10.89
N LYS A 157 -5.78 9.74 -11.70
CA LYS A 157 -5.45 11.15 -11.44
C LYS A 157 -6.02 11.60 -10.09
N GLY A 158 -5.16 12.20 -9.25
CA GLY A 158 -5.52 12.62 -7.89
C GLY A 158 -5.47 11.50 -6.85
N VAL A 159 -5.26 10.25 -7.26
CA VAL A 159 -5.10 9.08 -6.36
C VAL A 159 -3.67 8.58 -6.42
N LEU A 160 -3.15 8.32 -7.61
CA LEU A 160 -1.77 7.92 -7.86
C LEU A 160 -0.95 9.13 -8.30
N GLY A 161 0.11 9.44 -7.56
CA GLY A 161 1.18 10.33 -7.97
C GLY A 161 2.31 9.55 -8.63
N TYR A 162 3.21 10.25 -9.31
CA TYR A 162 4.37 9.69 -10.00
C TYR A 162 5.56 10.64 -9.84
N THR A 163 6.73 10.12 -9.52
CA THR A 163 7.97 10.90 -9.43
C THR A 163 9.14 10.17 -10.07
N GLU A 164 10.04 10.96 -10.66
CA GLU A 164 11.36 10.55 -11.17
C GLU A 164 12.49 11.27 -10.40
N ASP A 165 12.12 12.10 -9.40
CA ASP A 165 13.08 12.87 -8.60
C ASP A 165 13.71 12.00 -7.51
N ASP A 166 14.92 12.37 -7.08
CA ASP A 166 15.62 11.76 -5.94
C ASP A 166 15.00 12.23 -4.62
N VAL A 167 13.94 11.54 -4.18
CA VAL A 167 13.10 11.91 -3.05
C VAL A 167 13.33 11.03 -1.83
N VAL A 168 12.92 11.56 -0.67
CA VAL A 168 12.88 10.84 0.61
C VAL A 168 11.52 11.04 1.29
N SER A 169 11.25 10.31 2.36
CA SER A 169 9.94 10.30 3.02
C SER A 169 9.42 11.69 3.40
N SER A 170 10.28 12.62 3.86
CA SER A 170 9.87 13.95 4.31
C SER A 170 9.32 14.84 3.18
N ASP A 171 9.64 14.55 1.91
CA ASP A 171 9.15 15.31 0.75
C ASP A 171 7.65 15.10 0.51
N PHE A 172 7.08 14.04 1.08
CA PHE A 172 5.68 13.67 0.91
C PHE A 172 4.78 13.99 2.10
N ILE A 173 5.30 14.68 3.13
CA ILE A 173 4.48 15.09 4.28
C ILE A 173 3.40 16.07 3.81
N GLY A 174 2.13 15.72 4.07
CA GLY A 174 0.97 16.47 3.62
C GLY A 174 0.57 16.25 2.17
N SER A 175 1.16 15.26 1.49
CA SER A 175 0.77 14.92 0.12
C SER A 175 -0.69 14.45 0.06
N PRO A 176 -1.49 14.94 -0.91
CA PRO A 176 -2.88 14.52 -1.07
C PRO A 176 -3.05 13.17 -1.78
N TYR A 177 -1.98 12.62 -2.35
CA TYR A 177 -2.05 11.34 -3.06
C TYR A 177 -2.10 10.16 -2.11
N SER A 178 -2.93 9.16 -2.43
CA SER A 178 -2.99 7.89 -1.69
C SER A 178 -1.73 7.03 -1.91
N SER A 179 -1.09 7.17 -3.06
CA SER A 179 0.07 6.40 -3.48
C SER A 179 0.92 7.26 -4.40
N ILE A 180 2.24 7.29 -4.23
CA ILE A 180 3.14 8.04 -5.09
C ILE A 180 4.21 7.08 -5.59
N PHE A 181 4.08 6.63 -6.84
CA PHE A 181 5.01 5.70 -7.45
C PHE A 181 6.36 6.39 -7.69
N ASP A 182 7.42 5.77 -7.19
CA ASP A 182 8.80 6.24 -7.32
C ASP A 182 9.50 5.42 -8.40
N ALA A 183 9.62 6.03 -9.58
CA ALA A 183 10.24 5.39 -10.74
C ALA A 183 11.75 5.22 -10.61
N GLY A 184 12.41 6.06 -9.79
CA GLY A 184 13.85 6.00 -9.57
C GLY A 184 14.28 4.93 -8.54
N ALA A 185 13.37 4.50 -7.66
CA ALA A 185 13.71 3.62 -6.55
C ALA A 185 13.43 2.12 -6.80
N GLY A 186 12.65 1.78 -7.83
CA GLY A 186 12.37 0.39 -8.17
C GLY A 186 13.46 -0.25 -9.01
N ILE A 187 13.40 -1.57 -9.13
CA ILE A 187 14.33 -2.38 -9.93
C ILE A 187 13.65 -3.60 -10.52
N ASP A 188 14.18 -4.14 -11.59
CA ASP A 188 13.87 -5.45 -12.11
C ASP A 188 15.03 -6.44 -11.87
N LEU A 189 14.69 -7.70 -11.72
CA LEU A 189 15.68 -8.79 -11.75
C LEU A 189 15.71 -9.45 -13.12
N ASN A 190 14.57 -9.52 -13.77
CA ASN A 190 14.36 -10.04 -15.12
C ASN A 190 13.03 -9.51 -15.64
N ASP A 191 12.63 -9.93 -16.85
CA ASP A 191 11.40 -9.50 -17.53
C ASP A 191 10.08 -9.84 -16.82
N LYS A 192 10.11 -10.55 -15.68
CA LYS A 192 8.93 -10.94 -14.90
C LYS A 192 9.01 -10.64 -13.41
N LEU A 193 10.19 -10.41 -12.85
CA LEU A 193 10.34 -10.19 -11.41
C LEU A 193 10.79 -8.76 -11.15
N MET A 194 9.87 -7.98 -10.60
CA MET A 194 10.01 -6.54 -10.37
C MET A 194 9.91 -6.20 -8.89
N LYS A 195 10.66 -5.21 -8.47
CA LYS A 195 10.50 -4.51 -7.19
C LYS A 195 9.98 -3.10 -7.48
N LEU A 196 8.81 -2.77 -6.94
CA LEU A 196 8.11 -1.51 -7.14
C LEU A 196 8.04 -0.76 -5.82
N ILE A 197 8.33 0.53 -5.85
CA ILE A 197 8.37 1.40 -4.68
C ILE A 197 7.28 2.46 -4.79
N SER A 198 6.52 2.66 -3.72
CA SER A 198 5.52 3.71 -3.66
C SER A 198 5.41 4.30 -2.26
N TRP A 199 5.38 5.63 -2.18
CA TRP A 199 5.28 6.42 -0.95
C TRP A 199 3.85 6.76 -0.60
N TYR A 200 3.59 6.99 0.69
CA TYR A 200 2.29 7.46 1.17
C TYR A 200 2.40 8.18 2.51
N ASP A 201 1.67 9.27 2.65
CA ASP A 201 1.42 9.92 3.94
C ASP A 201 0.44 9.04 4.75
N ASN A 202 0.71 8.82 6.02
CA ASN A 202 -0.04 7.85 6.85
C ASN A 202 -1.47 8.27 7.18
#